data_90e687e7ad01794b886ea204788790a2
#
_entry.id   90e687e7ad01794b886ea204788790a2
#
_cell.length_a   1.000
_cell.length_b   1.000
_cell.length_c   1.000
_cell.angle_alpha   90.00
_cell.angle_beta   90.00
_cell.angle_gamma   90.00
#
_symmetry.space_group_name_H-M   'P 1'
#
loop_
_entity.id
_entity.type
_entity.pdbx_description
1 polymer ?
#
loop_
_entity_poly.entity_id
_entity_poly.type
_entity_poly.pdbx_seq_one_letter_code
_entity_poly.pdbx_strand_id
1 'polypeptide(L)'
;MITKIIVLAIYVSILFLIGIFASRRINSMSDYYLGGKKMGFWAVAFSARATGESGWLLIGLTGMGAMAGYSAYWVVLGELLGVFLSWQFMAKRFKRRSDTYKSITIPDYLQSHFKSSTNTLRIISAATLVVFVVIYVASQMDVTGIAFESMLNIDYRIGALIGFVIVLIYIFIGGFVAAVWSDMFQGILMFFGLVLLPIVVWFSMDHGAGISEGLNAIDPTLTQIMGRSDDGLMNLFTILGFSMIGLGFLGSPQVYVRFMSIKSEKEIDKGKWIALIFTLLTDAAAVTIGILARIYFTSEGQDPEVVLGNGGENVLSMITNEFLPSILVAIFIAIVLSAIMSTIDSLLVLASSAITRDFYQKIFRPDLKDEDLTSFSRLVTVIMAVVALCIAILLYNLYPERKIFWIMIFGWSGIAATFCPVIILSLFWKGYSEKGAIASMITGFISVIFFKIVVSNMEGIGAYFIELDVLAPSFLLAMIVGYIVSKIAPPKHIEKST
;
A
#
# COMPACT_ATOMS: atom_id res chain seq x y z
N MET A 1 -24.57 17.63 7.73
CA MET A 1 -24.10 17.84 6.34
C MET A 1 -23.14 19.04 6.24
N ILE A 2 -23.56 20.27 6.58
CA ILE A 2 -22.73 21.50 6.44
C ILE A 2 -21.38 21.37 7.14
N THR A 3 -21.33 20.92 8.41
CA THR A 3 -20.08 20.70 9.16
C THR A 3 -19.12 19.76 8.44
N LYS A 4 -19.62 18.65 7.90
CA LYS A 4 -18.82 17.67 7.14
C LYS A 4 -18.19 18.31 5.90
N ILE A 5 -18.95 19.12 5.17
CA ILE A 5 -18.48 19.85 3.97
C ILE A 5 -17.42 20.89 4.33
N ILE A 6 -17.61 21.65 5.41
CA ILE A 6 -16.63 22.65 5.86
C ILE A 6 -15.30 22.00 6.23
N VAL A 7 -15.30 20.91 7.01
CA VAL A 7 -14.08 20.20 7.42
C VAL A 7 -13.35 19.65 6.19
N LEU A 8 -14.08 19.05 5.25
CA LEU A 8 -13.50 18.56 3.99
C LEU A 8 -12.92 19.70 3.13
N ALA A 9 -13.61 20.83 3.03
CA ALA A 9 -13.10 21.98 2.31
C ALA A 9 -11.82 22.54 2.92
N ILE A 10 -11.71 22.59 4.27
CA ILE A 10 -10.49 22.97 4.97
C ILE A 10 -9.37 21.96 4.67
N TYR A 11 -9.65 20.65 4.78
CA TYR A 11 -8.70 19.59 4.49
C TYR A 11 -8.14 19.70 3.06
N VAL A 12 -9.01 19.80 2.05
CA VAL A 12 -8.62 19.95 0.64
C VAL A 12 -7.83 21.24 0.42
N SER A 13 -8.20 22.34 1.08
CA SER A 13 -7.47 23.61 1.00
C SER A 13 -6.03 23.48 1.55
N ILE A 14 -5.84 22.74 2.64
CA ILE A 14 -4.50 22.46 3.18
C ILE A 14 -3.67 21.66 2.17
N LEU A 15 -4.23 20.60 1.57
CA LEU A 15 -3.51 19.82 0.55
C LEU A 15 -3.14 20.66 -0.67
N PHE A 16 -4.06 21.52 -1.12
CA PHE A 16 -3.79 22.44 -2.22
C PHE A 16 -2.66 23.43 -1.92
N LEU A 17 -2.66 24.02 -0.72
CA LEU A 17 -1.58 24.89 -0.26
C LEU A 17 -0.24 24.14 -0.21
N ILE A 18 -0.21 22.90 0.31
CA ILE A 18 0.99 22.05 0.30
C ILE A 18 1.49 21.87 -1.14
N GLY A 19 0.59 21.57 -2.10
CA GLY A 19 0.91 21.44 -3.51
C GLY A 19 1.57 22.70 -4.10
N ILE A 20 1.01 23.89 -3.82
CA ILE A 20 1.55 25.17 -4.28
C ILE A 20 2.93 25.43 -3.67
N PHE A 21 3.12 25.20 -2.36
CA PHE A 21 4.43 25.41 -1.74
C PHE A 21 5.49 24.42 -2.25
N ALA A 22 5.10 23.17 -2.47
CA ALA A 22 5.96 22.13 -3.01
C ALA A 22 6.41 22.46 -4.46
N SER A 23 5.51 22.96 -5.30
CA SER A 23 5.81 23.29 -6.70
C SER A 23 6.95 24.28 -6.86
N ARG A 24 7.11 25.21 -5.90
CA ARG A 24 8.19 26.21 -5.90
C ARG A 24 9.59 25.60 -5.70
N ARG A 25 9.69 24.33 -5.34
CA ARG A 25 10.96 23.61 -5.10
C ARG A 25 11.35 22.68 -6.24
N ILE A 26 10.57 22.63 -7.30
CA ILE A 26 10.81 21.75 -8.45
C ILE A 26 11.58 22.53 -9.51
N ASN A 27 12.87 22.20 -9.69
CA ASN A 27 13.74 22.76 -10.70
C ASN A 27 14.32 21.72 -11.67
N SER A 28 14.11 20.42 -11.36
CA SER A 28 14.67 19.32 -12.15
C SER A 28 13.78 18.08 -12.06
N MET A 29 13.99 17.10 -12.94
CA MET A 29 13.31 15.81 -12.86
C MET A 29 13.65 15.05 -11.56
N SER A 30 14.85 15.22 -11.03
CA SER A 30 15.21 14.67 -9.72
C SER A 30 14.40 15.30 -8.59
N ASP A 31 14.11 16.62 -8.69
CA ASP A 31 13.21 17.28 -7.73
C ASP A 31 11.78 16.78 -7.90
N TYR A 32 11.32 16.63 -9.16
CA TYR A 32 9.95 16.19 -9.45
C TYR A 32 9.67 14.74 -9.00
N TYR A 33 10.62 13.79 -9.16
CA TYR A 33 10.43 12.37 -8.82
C TYR A 33 11.02 11.94 -7.48
N LEU A 34 11.96 12.70 -6.88
CA LEU A 34 12.66 12.33 -5.64
C LEU A 34 12.85 13.48 -4.65
N GLY A 35 12.32 14.68 -4.93
CA GLY A 35 12.56 15.84 -4.08
C GLY A 35 14.04 16.21 -3.95
N GLY A 36 14.85 15.97 -5.01
CA GLY A 36 16.27 16.27 -5.04
C GLY A 36 17.11 15.49 -4.01
N LYS A 37 16.59 14.39 -3.46
CA LYS A 37 17.24 13.59 -2.40
C LYS A 37 17.52 14.39 -1.12
N LYS A 38 16.64 15.33 -0.75
CA LYS A 38 16.82 16.25 0.40
C LYS A 38 15.78 16.05 1.50
N MET A 39 14.97 14.98 1.43
CA MET A 39 13.89 14.76 2.39
C MET A 39 14.40 14.38 3.77
N GLY A 40 13.82 14.97 4.82
CA GLY A 40 14.12 14.66 6.22
C GLY A 40 13.41 13.39 6.70
N PHE A 41 13.90 12.83 7.81
CA PHE A 41 13.39 11.56 8.34
C PHE A 41 11.91 11.57 8.73
N TRP A 42 11.38 12.67 9.26
CA TRP A 42 9.95 12.80 9.59
C TRP A 42 9.09 12.65 8.33
N ALA A 43 9.38 13.44 7.31
CA ALA A 43 8.62 13.41 6.07
C ALA A 43 8.70 12.03 5.40
N VAL A 44 9.88 11.42 5.36
CA VAL A 44 10.08 10.10 4.74
C VAL A 44 9.38 9.00 5.55
N ALA A 45 9.48 9.02 6.89
CA ALA A 45 8.85 7.97 7.71
C ALA A 45 7.32 8.02 7.63
N PHE A 46 6.73 9.20 7.83
CA PHE A 46 5.27 9.36 7.71
C PHE A 46 4.78 9.10 6.29
N SER A 47 5.47 9.61 5.27
CA SER A 47 5.11 9.35 3.87
C SER A 47 5.21 7.86 3.51
N ALA A 48 6.28 7.17 3.92
CA ALA A 48 6.43 5.73 3.66
C ALA A 48 5.32 4.91 4.32
N ARG A 49 4.88 5.32 5.52
CA ARG A 49 3.78 4.64 6.21
C ARG A 49 2.42 5.01 5.64
N ALA A 50 2.10 6.28 5.48
CA ALA A 50 0.83 6.72 4.89
C ALA A 50 0.58 6.09 3.51
N THR A 51 1.62 6.00 2.66
CA THR A 51 1.53 5.33 1.36
C THR A 51 1.37 3.81 1.47
N GLY A 52 2.00 3.18 2.45
CA GLY A 52 1.92 1.74 2.68
C GLY A 52 0.59 1.30 3.27
N GLU A 53 0.01 2.12 4.14
CA GLU A 53 -1.23 1.80 4.86
C GLU A 53 -2.49 1.91 4.00
N SER A 54 -2.60 2.90 3.14
CA SER A 54 -3.73 3.08 2.20
C SER A 54 -5.16 2.89 2.80
N GLY A 55 -6.15 2.79 1.92
CA GLY A 55 -7.53 2.48 2.33
C GLY A 55 -7.71 1.09 2.96
N TRP A 56 -6.76 0.15 2.74
CA TRP A 56 -6.87 -1.20 3.32
C TRP A 56 -6.74 -1.20 4.83
N LEU A 57 -5.94 -0.31 5.42
CA LEU A 57 -5.82 -0.18 6.87
C LEU A 57 -7.15 0.23 7.53
N LEU A 58 -7.78 1.26 6.96
CA LEU A 58 -8.95 1.89 7.56
C LEU A 58 -10.26 1.14 7.32
N ILE A 59 -10.41 0.55 6.15
CA ILE A 59 -11.63 -0.18 5.78
C ILE A 59 -11.39 -1.69 5.82
N GLY A 60 -10.27 -2.15 5.24
CA GLY A 60 -9.96 -3.57 5.17
C GLY A 60 -9.56 -4.19 6.50
N LEU A 61 -8.56 -3.63 7.19
CA LEU A 61 -8.04 -4.21 8.43
C LEU A 61 -9.02 -4.07 9.61
N THR A 62 -9.80 -2.97 9.65
CA THR A 62 -10.91 -2.86 10.62
C THR A 62 -11.96 -3.94 10.37
N GLY A 63 -12.32 -4.18 9.10
CA GLY A 63 -13.20 -5.27 8.71
C GLY A 63 -12.64 -6.64 9.11
N MET A 64 -11.35 -6.89 8.83
CA MET A 64 -10.71 -8.14 9.27
C MET A 64 -10.73 -8.33 10.78
N GLY A 65 -10.51 -7.27 11.57
CA GLY A 65 -10.66 -7.34 13.03
C GLY A 65 -12.04 -7.79 13.45
N ALA A 66 -13.09 -7.32 12.79
CA ALA A 66 -14.47 -7.73 13.06
C ALA A 66 -14.77 -9.16 12.61
N MET A 67 -14.24 -9.61 11.46
CA MET A 67 -14.51 -10.94 10.90
C MET A 67 -13.65 -12.04 11.51
N ALA A 68 -12.37 -11.76 11.76
CA ALA A 68 -11.38 -12.75 12.19
C ALA A 68 -11.04 -12.69 13.70
N GLY A 69 -11.48 -11.65 14.41
CA GLY A 69 -11.18 -11.49 15.83
C GLY A 69 -9.67 -11.38 16.11
N TYR A 70 -9.20 -12.09 17.14
CA TYR A 70 -7.78 -12.03 17.54
C TYR A 70 -6.81 -12.54 16.49
N SER A 71 -7.21 -13.42 15.59
CA SER A 71 -6.31 -13.90 14.53
C SER A 71 -5.90 -12.79 13.55
N ALA A 72 -6.66 -11.70 13.43
CA ALA A 72 -6.28 -10.53 12.62
C ALA A 72 -4.98 -9.86 13.10
N TYR A 73 -4.56 -10.03 14.36
CA TYR A 73 -3.28 -9.48 14.85
C TYR A 73 -2.05 -10.12 14.18
N TRP A 74 -2.19 -11.24 13.48
CA TRP A 74 -1.10 -11.77 12.66
C TRP A 74 -0.73 -10.83 11.50
N VAL A 75 -1.67 -10.04 10.99
CA VAL A 75 -1.37 -8.98 10.01
C VAL A 75 -0.46 -7.93 10.64
N VAL A 76 -0.80 -7.47 11.85
CA VAL A 76 -0.01 -6.47 12.59
C VAL A 76 1.42 -6.95 12.82
N LEU A 77 1.58 -8.21 13.25
CA LEU A 77 2.89 -8.80 13.46
C LEU A 77 3.69 -8.90 12.15
N GLY A 78 3.04 -9.35 11.08
CA GLY A 78 3.67 -9.51 9.77
C GLY A 78 4.14 -8.18 9.19
N GLU A 79 3.30 -7.14 9.25
CA GLU A 79 3.65 -5.81 8.81
C GLU A 79 4.80 -5.21 9.63
N LEU A 80 4.69 -5.28 10.95
CA LEU A 80 5.74 -4.80 11.84
C LEU A 80 7.09 -5.43 11.54
N LEU A 81 7.11 -6.75 11.29
CA LEU A 81 8.33 -7.48 10.89
C LEU A 81 8.81 -7.03 9.51
N GLY A 82 7.94 -6.89 8.53
CA GLY A 82 8.29 -6.42 7.18
C GLY A 82 8.90 -5.01 7.21
N VAL A 83 8.27 -4.09 7.92
CA VAL A 83 8.77 -2.72 8.12
C VAL A 83 10.11 -2.73 8.86
N PHE A 84 10.22 -3.50 9.95
CA PHE A 84 11.48 -3.62 10.69
C PHE A 84 12.63 -4.13 9.81
N LEU A 85 12.42 -5.23 9.09
CA LEU A 85 13.44 -5.82 8.21
C LEU A 85 13.85 -4.84 7.10
N SER A 86 12.88 -4.15 6.51
CA SER A 86 13.11 -3.16 5.47
C SER A 86 13.98 -1.99 5.97
N TRP A 87 13.57 -1.33 7.06
CA TRP A 87 14.28 -0.17 7.60
C TRP A 87 15.64 -0.53 8.21
N GLN A 88 15.72 -1.67 8.93
CA GLN A 88 16.92 -2.08 9.66
C GLN A 88 18.03 -2.58 8.73
N PHE A 89 17.68 -3.44 7.76
CA PHE A 89 18.68 -4.18 7.00
C PHE A 89 18.79 -3.73 5.53
N MET A 90 17.71 -3.20 4.94
CA MET A 90 17.67 -2.95 3.50
C MET A 90 17.80 -1.46 3.15
N ALA A 91 17.11 -0.57 3.85
CA ALA A 91 16.99 0.84 3.48
C ALA A 91 18.33 1.54 3.29
N LYS A 92 19.29 1.38 4.22
CA LYS A 92 20.63 1.99 4.11
C LYS A 92 21.42 1.42 2.93
N ARG A 93 21.39 0.08 2.75
CA ARG A 93 22.10 -0.56 1.63
C ARG A 93 21.55 -0.09 0.30
N PHE A 94 20.22 -0.01 0.22
CA PHE A 94 19.55 0.47 -0.98
C PHE A 94 19.86 1.95 -1.25
N LYS A 95 19.76 2.82 -0.24
CA LYS A 95 20.11 4.25 -0.32
C LYS A 95 21.52 4.44 -0.86
N ARG A 96 22.50 3.79 -0.25
CA ARG A 96 23.92 3.89 -0.66
C ARG A 96 24.11 3.49 -2.10
N ARG A 97 23.53 2.37 -2.55
CA ARG A 97 23.65 1.91 -3.94
C ARG A 97 22.93 2.84 -4.92
N SER A 98 21.71 3.27 -4.59
CA SER A 98 20.95 4.20 -5.44
C SER A 98 21.66 5.54 -5.60
N ASP A 99 22.38 6.02 -4.58
CA ASP A 99 23.19 7.23 -4.68
C ASP A 99 24.44 7.02 -5.53
N THR A 100 25.14 5.89 -5.35
CA THR A 100 26.31 5.52 -6.17
C THR A 100 25.93 5.44 -7.66
N TYR A 101 24.78 4.88 -7.97
CA TYR A 101 24.28 4.75 -9.36
C TYR A 101 23.59 6.03 -9.86
N LYS A 102 23.42 7.05 -9.01
CA LYS A 102 22.66 8.27 -9.32
C LYS A 102 21.24 7.97 -9.84
N SER A 103 20.67 6.87 -9.43
CA SER A 103 19.35 6.43 -9.87
C SER A 103 18.26 7.36 -9.34
N ILE A 104 17.23 7.61 -10.14
CA ILE A 104 16.05 8.39 -9.75
C ILE A 104 14.75 7.60 -9.85
N THR A 105 14.77 6.42 -10.44
CA THR A 105 13.65 5.46 -10.47
C THR A 105 14.11 4.06 -10.05
N ILE A 106 13.18 3.17 -9.73
CA ILE A 106 13.51 1.77 -9.42
C ILE A 106 14.01 1.02 -10.65
N PRO A 107 13.42 1.18 -11.86
CA PRO A 107 14.01 0.61 -13.08
C PRO A 107 15.43 1.13 -13.35
N ASP A 108 15.72 2.44 -13.11
CA ASP A 108 17.09 2.98 -13.21
C ASP A 108 18.06 2.28 -12.27
N TYR A 109 17.63 2.03 -11.01
CA TYR A 109 18.44 1.29 -10.03
C TYR A 109 18.77 -0.11 -10.53
N LEU A 110 17.77 -0.86 -10.98
CA LEU A 110 17.95 -2.23 -11.46
C LEU A 110 18.88 -2.26 -12.70
N GLN A 111 18.63 -1.39 -13.66
CA GLN A 111 19.46 -1.27 -14.87
C GLN A 111 20.92 -1.00 -14.53
N SER A 112 21.18 -0.07 -13.63
CA SER A 112 22.54 0.30 -13.22
C SER A 112 23.22 -0.77 -12.38
N HIS A 113 22.45 -1.44 -11.48
CA HIS A 113 22.96 -2.48 -10.61
C HIS A 113 23.50 -3.68 -11.40
N PHE A 114 22.76 -4.13 -12.40
CA PHE A 114 23.15 -5.26 -13.23
C PHE A 114 24.06 -4.85 -14.39
N LYS A 115 24.40 -3.56 -14.56
CA LYS A 115 25.17 -3.04 -15.72
C LYS A 115 24.57 -3.55 -17.04
N SER A 116 23.23 -3.55 -17.12
CA SER A 116 22.48 -4.12 -18.22
C SER A 116 22.80 -3.38 -19.52
N SER A 117 23.18 -4.13 -20.56
CA SER A 117 23.43 -3.60 -21.91
C SER A 117 22.16 -3.51 -22.75
N THR A 118 21.07 -4.13 -22.33
CA THR A 118 19.77 -4.14 -23.00
C THR A 118 18.73 -3.40 -22.18
N ASN A 119 17.65 -2.96 -22.83
CA ASN A 119 16.52 -2.34 -22.12
C ASN A 119 15.51 -3.34 -21.56
N THR A 120 15.78 -4.65 -21.66
CA THR A 120 14.81 -5.72 -21.30
C THR A 120 14.37 -5.61 -19.85
N LEU A 121 15.31 -5.48 -18.91
CA LEU A 121 15.00 -5.36 -17.48
C LEU A 121 14.21 -4.09 -17.18
N ARG A 122 14.55 -2.98 -17.84
CA ARG A 122 13.84 -1.69 -17.72
C ARG A 122 12.41 -1.81 -18.22
N ILE A 123 12.21 -2.41 -19.40
CA ILE A 123 10.88 -2.60 -20.01
C ILE A 123 9.99 -3.47 -19.11
N ILE A 124 10.50 -4.60 -18.65
CA ILE A 124 9.74 -5.53 -17.80
C ILE A 124 9.37 -4.85 -16.48
N SER A 125 10.32 -4.18 -15.82
CA SER A 125 10.04 -3.50 -14.56
C SER A 125 9.04 -2.34 -14.72
N ALA A 126 9.17 -1.52 -15.77
CA ALA A 126 8.24 -0.43 -16.03
C ALA A 126 6.84 -0.95 -16.39
N ALA A 127 6.74 -1.95 -17.28
CA ALA A 127 5.45 -2.51 -17.68
C ALA A 127 4.71 -3.17 -16.51
N THR A 128 5.40 -3.99 -15.72
CA THR A 128 4.82 -4.65 -14.54
C THR A 128 4.34 -3.63 -13.50
N LEU A 129 5.17 -2.61 -13.27
CA LEU A 129 4.84 -1.54 -12.34
C LEU A 129 3.55 -0.83 -12.78
N VAL A 130 3.43 -0.44 -14.05
CA VAL A 130 2.26 0.24 -14.59
C VAL A 130 0.99 -0.60 -14.42
N VAL A 131 1.05 -1.89 -14.75
CA VAL A 131 -0.12 -2.78 -14.66
C VAL A 131 -0.63 -2.86 -13.22
N PHE A 132 0.22 -3.24 -12.26
CA PHE A 132 -0.23 -3.39 -10.87
C PHE A 132 -0.53 -2.07 -10.18
N VAL A 133 0.16 -0.98 -10.54
CA VAL A 133 -0.16 0.35 -10.03
C VAL A 133 -1.54 0.78 -10.48
N VAL A 134 -1.91 0.60 -11.75
CA VAL A 134 -3.25 0.95 -12.23
C VAL A 134 -4.34 0.16 -11.50
N ILE A 135 -4.13 -1.16 -11.28
CA ILE A 135 -5.06 -1.99 -10.50
C ILE A 135 -5.18 -1.48 -9.06
N TYR A 136 -4.05 -1.18 -8.42
CA TYR A 136 -4.06 -0.71 -7.04
C TYR A 136 -4.67 0.70 -6.90
N VAL A 137 -4.40 1.62 -7.82
CA VAL A 137 -5.06 2.94 -7.87
C VAL A 137 -6.57 2.79 -8.12
N ALA A 138 -6.98 1.88 -8.99
CA ALA A 138 -8.40 1.60 -9.22
C ALA A 138 -9.09 1.12 -7.95
N SER A 139 -8.47 0.23 -7.16
CA SER A 139 -9.03 -0.20 -5.88
C SER A 139 -9.13 0.95 -4.86
N GLN A 140 -8.18 1.88 -4.86
CA GLN A 140 -8.24 3.07 -4.00
C GLN A 140 -9.35 4.05 -4.42
N MET A 141 -9.60 4.21 -5.74
CA MET A 141 -10.74 4.98 -6.24
C MET A 141 -12.08 4.33 -5.87
N ASP A 142 -12.13 3.00 -5.89
CA ASP A 142 -13.29 2.22 -5.45
C ASP A 142 -13.60 2.49 -3.96
N VAL A 143 -12.59 2.37 -3.11
CA VAL A 143 -12.69 2.70 -1.67
C VAL A 143 -13.14 4.14 -1.45
N THR A 144 -12.66 5.08 -2.28
CA THR A 144 -13.09 6.49 -2.19
C THR A 144 -14.59 6.61 -2.44
N GLY A 145 -15.12 5.97 -3.47
CA GLY A 145 -16.55 5.96 -3.77
C GLY A 145 -17.39 5.43 -2.60
N ILE A 146 -16.97 4.30 -2.03
CA ILE A 146 -17.64 3.67 -0.88
C ILE A 146 -17.55 4.54 0.38
N ALA A 147 -16.41 5.17 0.65
CA ALA A 147 -16.26 6.07 1.79
C ALA A 147 -17.21 7.28 1.68
N PHE A 148 -17.36 7.87 0.50
CA PHE A 148 -18.34 8.95 0.26
C PHE A 148 -19.78 8.47 0.40
N GLU A 149 -20.09 7.28 -0.07
CA GLU A 149 -21.44 6.70 0.02
C GLU A 149 -21.79 6.38 1.49
N SER A 150 -20.96 5.65 2.21
CA SER A 150 -21.21 5.19 3.58
C SER A 150 -21.16 6.31 4.63
N MET A 151 -20.28 7.29 4.48
CA MET A 151 -20.06 8.33 5.50
C MET A 151 -20.76 9.66 5.18
N LEU A 152 -21.01 9.98 3.90
CA LEU A 152 -21.60 11.23 3.45
C LEU A 152 -22.96 11.08 2.79
N ASN A 153 -23.38 9.85 2.50
CA ASN A 153 -24.60 9.55 1.75
C ASN A 153 -24.59 10.23 0.35
N ILE A 154 -23.44 10.23 -0.31
CA ILE A 154 -23.22 10.73 -1.66
C ILE A 154 -23.09 9.51 -2.58
N ASP A 155 -23.76 9.52 -3.73
CA ASP A 155 -23.65 8.44 -4.72
C ASP A 155 -22.20 8.04 -4.98
N TYR A 156 -21.94 6.73 -5.01
CA TYR A 156 -20.61 6.14 -5.18
C TYR A 156 -19.84 6.77 -6.35
N ARG A 157 -20.47 6.93 -7.53
CA ARG A 157 -19.80 7.44 -8.74
C ARG A 157 -19.40 8.90 -8.58
N ILE A 158 -20.24 9.68 -7.92
CA ILE A 158 -19.98 11.09 -7.60
C ILE A 158 -18.83 11.16 -6.58
N GLY A 159 -18.86 10.33 -5.55
CA GLY A 159 -17.80 10.24 -4.54
C GLY A 159 -16.45 9.88 -5.13
N ALA A 160 -16.38 8.84 -5.96
CA ALA A 160 -15.17 8.45 -6.67
C ALA A 160 -14.63 9.56 -7.57
N LEU A 161 -15.53 10.28 -8.31
CA LEU A 161 -15.13 11.39 -9.14
C LEU A 161 -14.61 12.59 -8.33
N ILE A 162 -15.22 12.92 -7.19
CA ILE A 162 -14.74 13.98 -6.30
C ILE A 162 -13.34 13.65 -5.79
N GLY A 163 -13.12 12.44 -5.28
CA GLY A 163 -11.79 11.99 -4.83
C GLY A 163 -10.74 12.05 -5.94
N PHE A 164 -11.09 11.58 -7.13
CA PHE A 164 -10.25 11.70 -8.32
C PHE A 164 -9.82 13.14 -8.62
N VAL A 165 -10.76 14.08 -8.64
CA VAL A 165 -10.48 15.50 -8.92
C VAL A 165 -9.56 16.09 -7.85
N ILE A 166 -9.82 15.81 -6.56
CA ILE A 166 -9.01 16.32 -5.46
C ILE A 166 -7.56 15.85 -5.62
N VAL A 167 -7.35 14.55 -5.85
CA VAL A 167 -6.00 13.98 -6.02
C VAL A 167 -5.29 14.61 -7.21
N LEU A 168 -5.93 14.72 -8.36
CA LEU A 168 -5.33 15.29 -9.56
C LEU A 168 -4.86 16.73 -9.36
N ILE A 169 -5.63 17.56 -8.65
CA ILE A 169 -5.32 18.98 -8.48
C ILE A 169 -3.96 19.17 -7.83
N TYR A 170 -3.69 18.52 -6.71
CA TYR A 170 -2.44 18.78 -5.98
C TYR A 170 -1.23 18.01 -6.53
N ILE A 171 -1.43 16.79 -7.09
CA ILE A 171 -0.33 16.04 -7.72
C ILE A 171 0.15 16.73 -9.00
N PHE A 172 -0.79 17.19 -9.82
CA PHE A 172 -0.47 17.89 -11.07
C PHE A 172 0.45 19.09 -10.84
N ILE A 173 0.28 19.77 -9.70
CA ILE A 173 1.03 20.98 -9.35
C ILE A 173 2.41 20.62 -8.78
N GLY A 174 2.50 19.70 -7.82
CA GLY A 174 3.67 19.58 -6.94
C GLY A 174 4.48 18.28 -7.02
N GLY A 175 4.09 17.29 -7.86
CA GLY A 175 4.84 16.03 -8.05
C GLY A 175 5.18 15.32 -6.73
N PHE A 176 6.32 14.65 -6.67
CA PHE A 176 6.77 13.86 -5.51
C PHE A 176 6.96 14.68 -4.22
N VAL A 177 7.40 15.93 -4.31
CA VAL A 177 7.58 16.77 -3.11
C VAL A 177 6.24 17.07 -2.47
N ALA A 178 5.21 17.35 -3.29
CA ALA A 178 3.85 17.55 -2.78
C ALA A 178 3.33 16.24 -2.15
N ALA A 179 3.50 15.11 -2.82
CA ALA A 179 3.12 13.81 -2.29
C ALA A 179 3.74 13.55 -0.91
N VAL A 180 5.06 13.68 -0.76
CA VAL A 180 5.74 13.44 0.54
C VAL A 180 5.28 14.40 1.65
N TRP A 181 5.00 15.65 1.33
CA TRP A 181 4.55 16.61 2.33
C TRP A 181 3.06 16.44 2.68
N SER A 182 2.21 16.15 1.68
CA SER A 182 0.81 15.78 1.95
C SER A 182 0.73 14.49 2.74
N ASP A 183 1.52 13.47 2.38
CA ASP A 183 1.58 12.20 3.11
C ASP A 183 2.01 12.38 4.58
N MET A 184 2.95 13.28 4.86
CA MET A 184 3.35 13.58 6.23
C MET A 184 2.18 14.16 7.03
N PHE A 185 1.45 15.12 6.47
CA PHE A 185 0.27 15.70 7.09
C PHE A 185 -0.84 14.65 7.26
N GLN A 186 -1.11 13.90 6.21
CA GLN A 186 -2.11 12.83 6.18
C GLN A 186 -1.77 11.70 7.15
N GLY A 187 -0.50 11.28 7.20
CA GLY A 187 -0.03 10.26 8.12
C GLY A 187 -0.17 10.67 9.59
N ILE A 188 0.06 11.95 9.90
CA ILE A 188 -0.18 12.49 11.25
C ILE A 188 -1.67 12.39 11.60
N LEU A 189 -2.57 12.78 10.69
CA LEU A 189 -4.01 12.66 10.90
C LEU A 189 -4.43 11.20 11.10
N MET A 190 -3.93 10.28 10.26
CA MET A 190 -4.20 8.85 10.36
C MET A 190 -3.74 8.30 11.71
N PHE A 191 -2.52 8.63 12.14
CA PHE A 191 -1.96 8.15 13.39
C PHE A 191 -2.83 8.52 14.59
N PHE A 192 -3.12 9.80 14.75
CA PHE A 192 -3.93 10.24 15.89
C PHE A 192 -5.37 9.76 15.79
N GLY A 193 -5.98 9.79 14.61
CA GLY A 193 -7.35 9.34 14.45
C GLY A 193 -7.53 7.86 14.79
N LEU A 194 -6.70 7.00 14.21
CA LEU A 194 -6.78 5.55 14.46
C LEU A 194 -6.47 5.20 15.90
N VAL A 195 -5.39 5.74 16.47
CA VAL A 195 -4.98 5.39 17.85
C VAL A 195 -5.98 5.88 18.90
N LEU A 196 -6.59 7.03 18.69
CA LEU A 196 -7.55 7.58 19.66
C LEU A 196 -8.95 6.94 19.54
N LEU A 197 -9.35 6.51 18.36
CA LEU A 197 -10.71 5.98 18.15
C LEU A 197 -11.06 4.79 19.03
N PRO A 198 -10.29 3.69 19.09
CA PRO A 198 -10.64 2.54 19.92
C PRO A 198 -10.65 2.89 21.41
N ILE A 199 -9.84 3.86 21.83
CA ILE A 199 -9.83 4.36 23.21
C ILE A 199 -11.15 5.06 23.52
N VAL A 200 -11.59 5.98 22.66
CA VAL A 200 -12.87 6.69 22.81
C VAL A 200 -14.04 5.71 22.81
N VAL A 201 -14.04 4.78 21.85
CA VAL A 201 -15.10 3.76 21.74
C VAL A 201 -15.14 2.92 23.01
N TRP A 202 -13.99 2.41 23.46
CA TRP A 202 -13.90 1.59 24.67
C TRP A 202 -14.51 2.28 25.89
N PHE A 203 -14.15 3.55 26.15
CA PHE A 203 -14.69 4.29 27.28
C PHE A 203 -16.15 4.75 27.10
N SER A 204 -16.68 4.71 25.89
CA SER A 204 -18.07 5.09 25.59
C SER A 204 -19.04 3.89 25.59
N MET A 205 -18.51 2.68 25.47
CA MET A 205 -19.30 1.44 25.57
C MET A 205 -19.64 1.15 27.05
N ASP A 206 -20.80 0.58 27.27
CA ASP A 206 -21.18 0.08 28.60
C ASP A 206 -20.40 -1.22 28.89
N HIS A 207 -19.48 -1.18 29.87
CA HIS A 207 -18.54 -2.26 30.16
C HIS A 207 -19.17 -3.34 31.04
N GLY A 208 -20.15 -4.10 30.52
CA GLY A 208 -20.67 -5.29 31.20
C GLY A 208 -19.70 -6.46 31.19
N ALA A 209 -18.87 -6.56 30.15
CA ALA A 209 -17.93 -7.67 29.93
C ALA A 209 -16.60 -7.15 29.32
N GLY A 210 -15.51 -7.88 29.54
CA GLY A 210 -14.23 -7.62 28.86
C GLY A 210 -14.29 -7.98 27.37
N ILE A 211 -13.30 -7.51 26.57
CA ILE A 211 -13.25 -7.78 25.13
C ILE A 211 -13.35 -9.29 24.82
N SER A 212 -12.59 -10.12 25.53
CA SER A 212 -12.63 -11.59 25.34
C SER A 212 -13.98 -12.19 25.68
N GLU A 213 -14.62 -11.70 26.74
CA GLU A 213 -15.96 -12.16 27.15
C GLU A 213 -17.01 -11.74 26.12
N GLY A 214 -16.96 -10.51 25.62
CA GLY A 214 -17.85 -10.00 24.58
C GLY A 214 -17.73 -10.80 23.27
N LEU A 215 -16.50 -11.11 22.83
CA LEU A 215 -16.28 -11.96 21.65
C LEU A 215 -16.77 -13.39 21.86
N ASN A 216 -16.47 -14.00 23.03
CA ASN A 216 -16.90 -15.37 23.34
C ASN A 216 -18.42 -15.51 23.41
N ALA A 217 -19.13 -14.46 23.81
CA ALA A 217 -20.59 -14.45 23.84
C ALA A 217 -21.22 -14.46 22.43
N ILE A 218 -20.48 -14.00 21.41
CA ILE A 218 -20.92 -13.97 20.01
C ILE A 218 -20.48 -15.24 19.29
N ASP A 219 -19.17 -15.54 19.35
CA ASP A 219 -18.53 -16.69 18.72
C ASP A 219 -17.19 -16.97 19.40
N PRO A 220 -17.05 -18.07 20.16
CA PRO A 220 -15.80 -18.40 20.86
C PRO A 220 -14.57 -18.52 19.96
N THR A 221 -14.76 -18.81 18.67
CA THR A 221 -13.65 -18.92 17.72
C THR A 221 -12.95 -17.58 17.47
N LEU A 222 -13.62 -16.44 17.69
CA LEU A 222 -13.06 -15.10 17.54
C LEU A 222 -11.93 -14.79 18.54
N THR A 223 -11.86 -15.50 19.67
CA THR A 223 -10.78 -15.36 20.65
C THR A 223 -9.59 -16.29 20.38
N GLN A 224 -9.68 -17.15 19.37
CA GLN A 224 -8.62 -18.10 18.99
C GLN A 224 -7.58 -17.41 18.12
N ILE A 225 -6.43 -17.05 18.70
CA ILE A 225 -5.36 -16.37 17.95
C ILE A 225 -4.72 -17.26 16.88
N MET A 226 -4.74 -18.58 17.07
CA MET A 226 -4.12 -19.55 16.16
C MET A 226 -5.04 -19.98 14.99
N GLY A 227 -6.15 -19.27 14.79
CA GLY A 227 -7.12 -19.52 13.71
C GLY A 227 -8.44 -20.10 14.20
N ARG A 228 -9.45 -20.05 13.35
CA ARG A 228 -10.86 -20.32 13.67
C ARG A 228 -11.36 -21.65 13.14
N SER A 229 -10.57 -22.36 12.34
CA SER A 229 -10.93 -23.65 11.74
C SER A 229 -10.57 -24.80 12.68
N ASP A 230 -11.32 -25.90 12.60
CA ASP A 230 -10.95 -27.17 13.22
C ASP A 230 -9.80 -27.85 12.48
N ASP A 231 -9.52 -27.46 11.24
CA ASP A 231 -8.36 -27.90 10.46
C ASP A 231 -7.12 -27.07 10.81
N GLY A 232 -6.17 -27.67 11.52
CA GLY A 232 -4.90 -27.01 11.88
C GLY A 232 -4.05 -26.60 10.70
N LEU A 233 -4.14 -27.27 9.54
CA LEU A 233 -3.45 -26.87 8.32
C LEU A 233 -4.08 -25.60 7.72
N MET A 234 -5.41 -25.51 7.72
CA MET A 234 -6.13 -24.29 7.31
C MET A 234 -5.71 -23.10 8.16
N ASN A 235 -5.68 -23.27 9.48
CA ASN A 235 -5.22 -22.22 10.39
C ASN A 235 -3.79 -21.78 10.11
N LEU A 236 -2.88 -22.70 9.80
CA LEU A 236 -1.50 -22.36 9.42
C LEU A 236 -1.47 -21.52 8.14
N PHE A 237 -2.27 -21.87 7.14
CA PHE A 237 -2.34 -21.10 5.88
C PHE A 237 -2.93 -19.70 6.11
N THR A 238 -3.96 -19.57 6.93
CA THR A 238 -4.54 -18.27 7.33
C THR A 238 -3.49 -17.39 8.04
N ILE A 239 -2.79 -17.95 9.05
CA ILE A 239 -1.73 -17.22 9.78
C ILE A 239 -0.61 -16.76 8.83
N LEU A 240 -0.16 -17.66 7.94
CA LEU A 240 0.85 -17.33 6.95
C LEU A 240 0.35 -16.25 5.98
N GLY A 241 -0.89 -16.37 5.47
CA GLY A 241 -1.50 -15.38 4.60
C GLY A 241 -1.52 -13.99 5.23
N PHE A 242 -1.99 -13.88 6.45
CA PHE A 242 -2.04 -12.64 7.22
C PHE A 242 -0.63 -12.08 7.49
N SER A 243 0.27 -12.91 7.99
CA SER A 243 1.63 -12.46 8.34
C SER A 243 2.47 -12.09 7.13
N MET A 244 2.27 -12.74 5.98
CA MET A 244 3.08 -12.52 4.78
C MET A 244 2.72 -11.24 4.03
N ILE A 245 1.63 -10.53 4.37
CA ILE A 245 1.28 -9.21 3.84
C ILE A 245 2.47 -8.25 4.02
N GLY A 246 3.19 -8.35 5.14
CA GLY A 246 4.38 -7.56 5.44
C GLY A 246 5.56 -7.76 4.48
N LEU A 247 5.61 -8.86 3.71
CA LEU A 247 6.66 -9.08 2.70
C LEU A 247 6.73 -7.96 1.66
N GLY A 248 5.61 -7.28 1.40
CA GLY A 248 5.55 -6.17 0.47
C GLY A 248 6.44 -4.99 0.87
N PHE A 249 6.74 -4.80 2.14
CA PHE A 249 7.66 -3.74 2.58
C PHE A 249 9.14 -4.01 2.27
N LEU A 250 9.49 -5.22 1.83
CA LEU A 250 10.88 -5.63 1.57
C LEU A 250 11.40 -5.23 0.18
N GLY A 251 10.71 -4.36 -0.55
CA GLY A 251 11.19 -3.95 -1.87
C GLY A 251 10.17 -3.25 -2.75
N SER A 252 8.97 -2.96 -2.24
CA SER A 252 7.94 -2.27 -3.03
C SER A 252 8.41 -0.89 -3.50
N PRO A 253 8.33 -0.61 -4.80
CA PRO A 253 8.86 0.61 -5.41
C PRO A 253 8.36 1.91 -4.75
N GLN A 254 7.08 2.00 -4.41
CA GLN A 254 6.50 3.18 -3.76
C GLN A 254 7.09 3.47 -2.38
N VAL A 255 7.52 2.45 -1.64
CA VAL A 255 8.23 2.61 -0.37
C VAL A 255 9.70 2.94 -0.60
N TYR A 256 10.35 2.23 -1.52
CA TYR A 256 11.79 2.35 -1.77
C TYR A 256 12.19 3.67 -2.43
N VAL A 257 11.32 4.28 -3.20
CA VAL A 257 11.50 5.65 -3.72
C VAL A 257 11.69 6.66 -2.56
N ARG A 258 11.04 6.45 -1.39
CA ARG A 258 11.24 7.29 -0.21
C ARG A 258 12.62 7.12 0.40
N PHE A 259 13.17 5.90 0.42
CA PHE A 259 14.56 5.68 0.83
C PHE A 259 15.56 6.31 -0.14
N MET A 260 15.25 6.36 -1.45
CA MET A 260 16.08 7.13 -2.41
C MET A 260 16.05 8.63 -2.12
N SER A 261 14.91 9.16 -1.68
CA SER A 261 14.68 10.60 -1.49
C SER A 261 15.29 11.16 -0.19
N ILE A 262 15.57 10.30 0.81
CA ILE A 262 16.09 10.72 2.11
C ILE A 262 17.48 11.32 1.99
N LYS A 263 17.78 12.37 2.77
CA LYS A 263 19.02 13.13 2.63
C LYS A 263 20.29 12.39 3.08
N SER A 264 20.18 11.43 4.01
CA SER A 264 21.33 10.66 4.50
C SER A 264 20.95 9.35 5.17
N GLU A 265 21.92 8.44 5.29
CA GLU A 265 21.75 7.15 6.02
C GLU A 265 21.43 7.35 7.52
N LYS A 266 21.94 8.42 8.15
CA LYS A 266 21.65 8.74 9.56
C LYS A 266 20.17 9.09 9.77
N GLU A 267 19.53 9.66 8.78
CA GLU A 267 18.09 9.97 8.84
C GLU A 267 17.25 8.68 8.79
N ILE A 268 17.73 7.62 8.12
CA ILE A 268 17.07 6.31 8.12
C ILE A 268 17.00 5.72 9.53
N ASP A 269 18.07 5.83 10.34
CA ASP A 269 18.05 5.34 11.72
C ASP A 269 17.01 6.03 12.59
N LYS A 270 16.81 7.32 12.39
CA LYS A 270 15.80 8.09 13.11
C LYS A 270 14.38 7.75 12.63
N GLY A 271 14.20 7.71 11.31
CA GLY A 271 12.90 7.40 10.69
C GLY A 271 12.39 6.00 11.00
N LYS A 272 13.29 5.03 11.19
CA LYS A 272 12.94 3.66 11.55
C LYS A 272 12.00 3.57 12.76
N TRP A 273 12.33 4.25 13.85
CA TRP A 273 11.53 4.18 15.06
C TRP A 273 10.14 4.82 14.89
N ILE A 274 10.06 5.90 14.10
CA ILE A 274 8.77 6.51 13.77
C ILE A 274 7.93 5.52 12.97
N ALA A 275 8.51 4.90 11.94
CA ALA A 275 7.81 3.93 11.11
C ALA A 275 7.31 2.72 11.93
N LEU A 276 8.14 2.18 12.85
CA LEU A 276 7.76 1.03 13.68
C LEU A 276 6.65 1.38 14.68
N ILE A 277 6.74 2.54 15.36
CA ILE A 277 5.71 2.98 16.30
C ILE A 277 4.40 3.25 15.56
N PHE A 278 4.48 3.89 14.39
CA PHE A 278 3.31 4.13 13.54
C PHE A 278 2.62 2.80 13.21
N THR A 279 3.34 1.86 12.58
CA THR A 279 2.80 0.55 12.20
C THR A 279 2.15 -0.16 13.38
N LEU A 280 2.90 -0.33 14.48
CA LEU A 280 2.40 -1.07 15.64
C LEU A 280 1.09 -0.47 16.19
N LEU A 281 1.04 0.85 16.35
CA LEU A 281 -0.10 1.50 16.99
C LEU A 281 -1.30 1.64 16.05
N THR A 282 -1.09 1.99 14.78
CA THR A 282 -2.20 2.16 13.84
C THR A 282 -2.84 0.84 13.43
N ASP A 283 -2.04 -0.19 13.17
CA ASP A 283 -2.54 -1.48 12.74
C ASP A 283 -3.24 -2.21 13.90
N ALA A 284 -2.63 -2.19 15.10
CA ALA A 284 -3.29 -2.74 16.29
C ALA A 284 -4.59 -1.99 16.62
N ALA A 285 -4.61 -0.67 16.45
CA ALA A 285 -5.81 0.12 16.65
C ALA A 285 -6.91 -0.24 15.62
N ALA A 286 -6.55 -0.42 14.34
CA ALA A 286 -7.49 -0.81 13.29
C ALA A 286 -8.15 -2.17 13.59
N VAL A 287 -7.36 -3.18 13.96
CA VAL A 287 -7.89 -4.50 14.40
C VAL A 287 -8.80 -4.35 15.61
N THR A 288 -8.37 -3.55 16.61
CA THR A 288 -9.16 -3.32 17.83
C THR A 288 -10.49 -2.64 17.52
N ILE A 289 -10.52 -1.64 16.62
CA ILE A 289 -11.77 -0.99 16.17
C ILE A 289 -12.72 -2.03 15.59
N GLY A 290 -12.23 -2.95 14.76
CA GLY A 290 -13.02 -4.04 14.19
C GLY A 290 -13.61 -4.95 15.25
N ILE A 291 -12.80 -5.36 16.22
CA ILE A 291 -13.22 -6.20 17.35
C ILE A 291 -14.32 -5.50 18.18
N LEU A 292 -14.14 -4.21 18.50
CA LEU A 292 -15.12 -3.45 19.24
C LEU A 292 -16.44 -3.28 18.49
N ALA A 293 -16.36 -3.06 17.16
CA ALA A 293 -17.55 -3.03 16.31
C ALA A 293 -18.28 -4.38 16.30
N ARG A 294 -17.54 -5.48 16.23
CA ARG A 294 -18.12 -6.82 16.30
C ARG A 294 -18.91 -7.02 17.59
N ILE A 295 -18.33 -6.64 18.72
CA ILE A 295 -18.97 -6.78 20.03
C ILE A 295 -20.23 -5.91 20.14
N TYR A 296 -20.17 -4.67 19.61
CA TYR A 296 -21.23 -3.70 19.79
C TYR A 296 -22.42 -3.91 18.85
N PHE A 297 -22.17 -4.22 17.57
CA PHE A 297 -23.20 -4.24 16.54
C PHE A 297 -23.75 -5.64 16.22
N THR A 298 -23.12 -6.73 16.71
CA THR A 298 -23.57 -8.08 16.37
C THR A 298 -23.89 -8.91 17.61
N SER A 299 -24.71 -9.95 17.43
CA SER A 299 -25.10 -10.89 18.47
C SER A 299 -24.85 -12.33 18.00
N GLU A 300 -24.93 -13.29 18.93
CA GLU A 300 -24.82 -14.71 18.63
C GLU A 300 -25.77 -15.13 17.50
N GLY A 301 -25.27 -15.91 16.55
CA GLY A 301 -26.03 -16.42 15.41
C GLY A 301 -26.33 -15.44 14.28
N GLN A 302 -25.94 -14.15 14.39
CA GLN A 302 -26.06 -13.20 13.30
C GLN A 302 -24.90 -13.33 12.30
N ASP A 303 -25.23 -13.26 11.00
CA ASP A 303 -24.22 -13.15 9.96
C ASP A 303 -23.57 -11.74 10.02
N PRO A 304 -22.25 -11.65 10.32
CA PRO A 304 -21.58 -10.37 10.41
C PRO A 304 -21.52 -9.61 9.08
N GLU A 305 -21.50 -10.28 7.93
CA GLU A 305 -21.47 -9.60 6.62
C GLU A 305 -22.79 -8.89 6.33
N VAL A 306 -23.92 -9.38 6.84
CA VAL A 306 -25.22 -8.70 6.73
C VAL A 306 -25.26 -7.43 7.58
N VAL A 307 -24.65 -7.44 8.77
CA VAL A 307 -24.68 -6.31 9.71
C VAL A 307 -23.58 -5.29 9.40
N LEU A 308 -22.36 -5.76 9.14
CA LEU A 308 -21.16 -4.92 9.04
C LEU A 308 -20.72 -4.66 7.59
N GLY A 309 -21.46 -5.18 6.60
CA GLY A 309 -21.11 -5.12 5.19
C GLY A 309 -20.13 -6.20 4.76
N ASN A 310 -19.92 -6.33 3.45
CA ASN A 310 -19.02 -7.34 2.86
C ASN A 310 -17.61 -7.24 3.43
N GLY A 311 -17.16 -8.30 4.13
CA GLY A 311 -15.84 -8.28 4.79
C GLY A 311 -15.69 -7.21 5.87
N GLY A 312 -16.77 -6.63 6.39
CA GLY A 312 -16.77 -5.62 7.44
C GLY A 312 -16.46 -4.19 6.94
N GLU A 313 -16.70 -3.89 5.69
CA GLU A 313 -16.36 -2.58 5.08
C GLU A 313 -17.08 -1.37 5.71
N ASN A 314 -18.22 -1.60 6.38
CA ASN A 314 -18.99 -0.56 7.07
C ASN A 314 -18.56 -0.32 8.51
N VAL A 315 -17.66 -1.14 9.07
CA VAL A 315 -17.23 -1.09 10.47
C VAL A 315 -16.82 0.32 10.89
N LEU A 316 -15.92 0.95 10.14
CA LEU A 316 -15.38 2.26 10.51
C LEU A 316 -16.46 3.35 10.47
N SER A 317 -17.33 3.33 9.45
CA SER A 317 -18.43 4.31 9.33
C SER A 317 -19.46 4.13 10.45
N MET A 318 -19.79 2.89 10.80
CA MET A 318 -20.73 2.59 11.89
C MET A 318 -20.20 3.05 13.25
N ILE A 319 -18.96 2.67 13.60
CA ILE A 319 -18.32 3.07 14.87
C ILE A 319 -18.22 4.59 14.97
N THR A 320 -17.77 5.26 13.93
CA THR A 320 -17.60 6.71 13.96
C THR A 320 -18.92 7.45 14.09
N ASN A 321 -19.96 7.01 13.38
CA ASN A 321 -21.29 7.65 13.47
C ASN A 321 -21.98 7.40 14.83
N GLU A 322 -21.74 6.24 15.46
CA GLU A 322 -22.35 5.89 16.74
C GLU A 322 -21.69 6.65 17.91
N PHE A 323 -20.34 6.64 17.97
CA PHE A 323 -19.61 7.09 19.15
C PHE A 323 -19.05 8.52 19.07
N LEU A 324 -19.02 9.14 17.88
CA LEU A 324 -18.41 10.45 17.74
C LEU A 324 -19.42 11.56 17.42
N PRO A 325 -19.22 12.77 17.96
CA PRO A 325 -19.98 13.93 17.54
C PRO A 325 -19.68 14.28 16.09
N SER A 326 -20.65 14.90 15.40
CA SER A 326 -20.60 15.17 13.95
C SER A 326 -19.31 15.84 13.43
N ILE A 327 -18.67 16.66 14.26
CA ILE A 327 -17.41 17.31 13.87
C ILE A 327 -16.26 16.29 13.82
N LEU A 328 -16.17 15.35 14.76
CA LEU A 328 -15.17 14.29 14.75
C LEU A 328 -15.44 13.27 13.65
N VAL A 329 -16.70 12.96 13.34
CA VAL A 329 -17.05 12.16 12.16
C VAL A 329 -16.51 12.83 10.89
N ALA A 330 -16.65 14.15 10.75
CA ALA A 330 -16.12 14.89 9.62
C ALA A 330 -14.58 14.80 9.52
N ILE A 331 -13.87 14.84 10.65
CA ILE A 331 -12.42 14.66 10.70
C ILE A 331 -12.07 13.22 10.31
N PHE A 332 -12.84 12.22 10.73
CA PHE A 332 -12.62 10.83 10.32
C PHE A 332 -12.80 10.61 8.82
N ILE A 333 -13.74 11.29 8.18
CA ILE A 333 -13.84 11.29 6.71
C ILE A 333 -12.55 11.83 6.07
N ALA A 334 -12.00 12.93 6.60
CA ALA A 334 -10.71 13.45 6.13
C ALA A 334 -9.55 12.46 6.38
N ILE A 335 -9.58 11.68 7.47
CA ILE A 335 -8.60 10.63 7.77
C ILE A 335 -8.71 9.48 6.75
N VAL A 336 -9.91 9.02 6.44
CA VAL A 336 -10.13 7.99 5.41
C VAL A 336 -9.61 8.48 4.05
N LEU A 337 -9.96 9.70 3.66
CA LEU A 337 -9.44 10.30 2.45
C LEU A 337 -7.92 10.46 2.49
N SER A 338 -7.33 10.75 3.65
CA SER A 338 -5.87 10.84 3.82
C SER A 338 -5.17 9.52 3.48
N ALA A 339 -5.66 8.41 3.99
CA ALA A 339 -5.09 7.08 3.71
C ALA A 339 -5.18 6.72 2.22
N ILE A 340 -6.31 6.99 1.61
CA ILE A 340 -6.55 6.69 0.20
C ILE A 340 -5.68 7.59 -0.70
N MET A 341 -5.70 8.90 -0.46
CA MET A 341 -5.05 9.89 -1.32
C MET A 341 -3.53 9.79 -1.28
N SER A 342 -2.92 9.54 -0.10
CA SER A 342 -1.46 9.34 0.04
C SER A 342 -0.94 8.14 -0.74
N THR A 343 -1.78 7.15 -0.97
CA THR A 343 -1.45 5.99 -1.79
C THR A 343 -1.63 6.28 -3.27
N ILE A 344 -2.75 6.88 -3.67
CA ILE A 344 -3.03 7.20 -5.07
C ILE A 344 -1.95 8.13 -5.64
N ASP A 345 -1.63 9.21 -4.94
CA ASP A 345 -0.66 10.20 -5.42
C ASP A 345 0.72 9.58 -5.62
N SER A 346 1.15 8.80 -4.66
CA SER A 346 2.43 8.13 -4.67
C SER A 346 2.56 7.09 -5.78
N LEU A 347 1.52 6.31 -5.99
CA LEU A 347 1.47 5.31 -7.05
C LEU A 347 1.40 5.96 -8.43
N LEU A 348 0.61 7.03 -8.60
CA LEU A 348 0.52 7.74 -9.87
C LEU A 348 1.84 8.42 -10.26
N VAL A 349 2.53 9.08 -9.30
CA VAL A 349 3.87 9.65 -9.55
C VAL A 349 4.87 8.58 -9.92
N LEU A 350 4.85 7.45 -9.22
CA LEU A 350 5.74 6.31 -9.47
C LEU A 350 5.53 5.74 -10.88
N ALA A 351 4.29 5.44 -11.26
CA ALA A 351 3.98 4.84 -12.55
C ALA A 351 4.16 5.84 -13.71
N SER A 352 3.83 7.12 -13.50
CA SER A 352 4.13 8.14 -14.51
C SER A 352 5.62 8.29 -14.74
N SER A 353 6.47 8.13 -13.71
CA SER A 353 7.92 8.11 -13.87
C SER A 353 8.40 6.93 -14.70
N ALA A 354 7.82 5.74 -14.49
CA ALA A 354 8.15 4.55 -15.26
C ALA A 354 7.79 4.70 -16.75
N ILE A 355 6.62 5.25 -17.06
CA ILE A 355 6.21 5.50 -18.45
C ILE A 355 7.07 6.61 -19.07
N THR A 356 7.18 7.74 -18.41
CA THR A 356 7.79 8.96 -19.00
C THR A 356 9.31 8.83 -19.10
N ARG A 357 9.96 8.46 -17.99
CA ARG A 357 11.41 8.38 -17.96
C ARG A 357 11.93 7.03 -18.45
N ASP A 358 11.45 5.94 -17.85
CA ASP A 358 12.04 4.63 -18.11
C ASP A 358 11.65 4.08 -19.46
N PHE A 359 10.42 4.31 -19.90
CA PHE A 359 9.96 3.83 -21.19
C PHE A 359 10.15 4.89 -22.28
N TYR A 360 9.50 6.05 -22.21
CA TYR A 360 9.50 7.02 -23.28
C TYR A 360 10.89 7.65 -23.51
N GLN A 361 11.49 8.26 -22.49
CA GLN A 361 12.79 8.94 -22.63
C GLN A 361 13.91 7.94 -22.92
N LYS A 362 14.10 6.93 -22.04
CA LYS A 362 15.30 6.07 -22.13
C LYS A 362 15.30 5.08 -23.29
N ILE A 363 14.12 4.76 -23.86
CA ILE A 363 14.01 3.79 -24.97
C ILE A 363 13.74 4.49 -26.29
N PHE A 364 12.74 5.40 -26.36
CA PHE A 364 12.31 5.98 -27.63
C PHE A 364 12.95 7.33 -27.94
N ARG A 365 13.22 8.16 -26.92
CA ARG A 365 13.71 9.52 -27.14
C ARG A 365 14.86 9.86 -26.16
N PRO A 366 16.03 9.17 -26.26
CA PRO A 366 17.17 9.39 -25.38
C PRO A 366 17.79 10.79 -25.51
N ASP A 367 17.47 11.49 -26.58
CA ASP A 367 17.88 12.86 -26.89
C ASP A 367 17.11 13.95 -26.09
N LEU A 368 15.93 13.62 -25.54
CA LEU A 368 15.12 14.58 -24.79
C LEU A 368 15.77 14.97 -23.47
N LYS A 369 15.74 16.27 -23.18
CA LYS A 369 16.18 16.80 -21.90
C LYS A 369 15.12 16.55 -20.83
N ASP A 370 15.57 16.44 -19.58
CA ASP A 370 14.69 16.21 -18.43
C ASP A 370 13.63 17.33 -18.26
N GLU A 371 13.96 18.55 -18.65
CA GLU A 371 13.06 19.72 -18.57
C GLU A 371 11.81 19.59 -19.44
N ASP A 372 11.96 18.95 -20.61
CA ASP A 372 10.87 18.78 -21.59
C ASP A 372 9.85 17.70 -21.16
N LEU A 373 10.21 16.86 -20.19
CA LEU A 373 9.41 15.71 -19.78
C LEU A 373 8.36 16.02 -18.72
N THR A 374 8.48 17.12 -17.99
CA THR A 374 7.57 17.42 -16.87
C THR A 374 6.11 17.53 -17.31
N SER A 375 5.85 18.21 -18.42
CA SER A 375 4.49 18.35 -18.96
C SER A 375 3.94 17.01 -19.47
N PHE A 376 4.78 16.19 -20.12
CA PHE A 376 4.40 14.86 -20.56
C PHE A 376 4.12 13.93 -19.38
N SER A 377 4.94 14.00 -18.30
CA SER A 377 4.70 13.24 -17.08
C SER A 377 3.35 13.58 -16.43
N ARG A 378 3.00 14.87 -16.39
CA ARG A 378 1.69 15.32 -15.89
C ARG A 378 0.53 14.74 -16.72
N LEU A 379 0.64 14.76 -18.04
CA LEU A 379 -0.35 14.18 -18.94
C LEU A 379 -0.51 12.67 -18.70
N VAL A 380 0.60 11.94 -18.60
CA VAL A 380 0.60 10.50 -18.30
C VAL A 380 -0.07 10.20 -16.95
N THR A 381 0.21 11.01 -15.92
CA THR A 381 -0.44 10.89 -14.60
C THR A 381 -1.96 11.01 -14.71
N VAL A 382 -2.45 12.00 -15.46
CA VAL A 382 -3.90 12.20 -15.69
C VAL A 382 -4.51 11.00 -16.43
N ILE A 383 -3.87 10.54 -17.50
CA ILE A 383 -4.36 9.38 -18.28
C ILE A 383 -4.47 8.14 -17.40
N MET A 384 -3.43 7.85 -16.59
CA MET A 384 -3.44 6.70 -15.70
C MET A 384 -4.53 6.79 -14.63
N ALA A 385 -4.72 7.97 -14.06
CA ALA A 385 -5.78 8.21 -13.08
C ALA A 385 -7.17 8.03 -13.69
N VAL A 386 -7.41 8.51 -14.94
CA VAL A 386 -8.66 8.29 -15.66
C VAL A 386 -8.89 6.80 -15.92
N VAL A 387 -7.87 6.07 -16.39
CA VAL A 387 -7.99 4.62 -16.60
C VAL A 387 -8.34 3.90 -15.31
N ALA A 388 -7.69 4.25 -14.19
CA ALA A 388 -7.97 3.66 -12.88
C ALA A 388 -9.41 3.96 -12.41
N LEU A 389 -9.90 5.19 -12.59
CA LEU A 389 -11.27 5.55 -12.27
C LEU A 389 -12.28 4.76 -13.12
N CYS A 390 -12.03 4.62 -14.43
CA CYS A 390 -12.88 3.82 -15.30
C CYS A 390 -12.95 2.35 -14.85
N ILE A 391 -11.80 1.77 -14.45
CA ILE A 391 -11.74 0.40 -13.92
C ILE A 391 -12.51 0.30 -12.60
N ALA A 392 -12.38 1.26 -11.68
CA ALA A 392 -13.12 1.28 -10.42
C ALA A 392 -14.63 1.27 -10.65
N ILE A 393 -15.13 2.16 -11.52
CA ILE A 393 -16.55 2.23 -11.86
C ILE A 393 -17.03 0.95 -12.55
N LEU A 394 -16.21 0.36 -13.40
CA LEU A 394 -16.53 -0.90 -14.07
C LEU A 394 -16.64 -2.06 -13.06
N LEU A 395 -15.69 -2.17 -12.12
CA LEU A 395 -15.73 -3.17 -11.07
C LEU A 395 -16.96 -3.02 -10.16
N TYR A 396 -17.30 -1.80 -9.78
CA TYR A 396 -18.49 -1.50 -9.00
C TYR A 396 -19.77 -2.01 -9.68
N ASN A 397 -19.90 -1.80 -10.99
CA ASN A 397 -21.10 -2.21 -11.72
C ASN A 397 -21.16 -3.72 -12.00
N LEU A 398 -20.01 -4.39 -12.23
CA LEU A 398 -19.96 -5.80 -12.60
C LEU A 398 -19.92 -6.75 -11.38
N TYR A 399 -19.33 -6.28 -10.28
CA TYR A 399 -19.11 -7.09 -9.07
C TYR A 399 -19.54 -6.34 -7.81
N PRO A 400 -20.87 -6.15 -7.58
CA PRO A 400 -21.37 -5.39 -6.42
C PRO A 400 -21.00 -6.03 -5.06
N GLU A 401 -20.87 -7.36 -5.00
CA GLU A 401 -20.52 -8.11 -3.77
C GLU A 401 -19.01 -8.30 -3.57
N ARG A 402 -18.18 -7.50 -4.25
CA ARG A 402 -16.72 -7.61 -4.16
C ARG A 402 -16.21 -7.25 -2.76
N LYS A 403 -15.27 -8.02 -2.24
CA LYS A 403 -14.57 -7.71 -0.99
C LYS A 403 -13.37 -6.80 -1.30
N ILE A 404 -13.46 -5.54 -0.92
CA ILE A 404 -12.49 -4.48 -1.25
C ILE A 404 -11.10 -4.80 -0.76
N PHE A 405 -10.97 -5.30 0.48
CA PHE A 405 -9.70 -5.69 1.07
C PHE A 405 -8.88 -6.57 0.12
N TRP A 406 -9.49 -7.63 -0.43
CA TRP A 406 -8.78 -8.58 -1.29
C TRP A 406 -8.40 -8.02 -2.67
N ILE A 407 -9.14 -7.03 -3.19
CA ILE A 407 -8.77 -6.35 -4.43
C ILE A 407 -7.55 -5.45 -4.20
N MET A 408 -7.50 -4.75 -3.07
CA MET A 408 -6.35 -3.93 -2.68
C MET A 408 -5.12 -4.80 -2.45
N ILE A 409 -5.27 -5.91 -1.72
CA ILE A 409 -4.18 -6.85 -1.46
C ILE A 409 -3.69 -7.50 -2.75
N PHE A 410 -4.54 -7.76 -3.73
CA PHE A 410 -4.10 -8.27 -5.03
C PHE A 410 -3.17 -7.30 -5.77
N GLY A 411 -3.51 -5.99 -5.80
CA GLY A 411 -2.64 -4.96 -6.36
C GLY A 411 -1.31 -4.85 -5.62
N TRP A 412 -1.35 -4.84 -4.28
CA TRP A 412 -0.17 -4.87 -3.40
C TRP A 412 0.70 -6.10 -3.65
N SER A 413 0.10 -7.28 -3.68
CA SER A 413 0.78 -8.56 -3.89
C SER A 413 1.48 -8.64 -5.24
N GLY A 414 0.84 -8.09 -6.28
CA GLY A 414 1.43 -8.03 -7.61
C GLY A 414 2.71 -7.21 -7.67
N ILE A 415 2.71 -6.03 -7.05
CA ILE A 415 3.91 -5.19 -6.92
C ILE A 415 4.95 -5.92 -6.06
N ALA A 416 4.55 -6.44 -4.90
CA ALA A 416 5.45 -7.05 -3.94
C ALA A 416 6.13 -8.31 -4.48
N ALA A 417 5.37 -9.26 -5.04
CA ALA A 417 5.91 -10.50 -5.58
C ALA A 417 6.85 -10.28 -6.77
N THR A 418 6.64 -9.20 -7.52
CA THR A 418 7.50 -8.86 -8.67
C THR A 418 8.79 -8.16 -8.25
N PHE A 419 8.73 -7.19 -7.34
CA PHE A 419 9.86 -6.33 -7.02
C PHE A 419 10.64 -6.74 -5.77
N CYS A 420 9.98 -7.21 -4.71
CA CYS A 420 10.66 -7.48 -3.44
C CYS A 420 11.73 -8.58 -3.57
N PRO A 421 11.48 -9.74 -4.23
CA PRO A 421 12.51 -10.75 -4.45
C PRO A 421 13.74 -10.20 -5.16
N VAL A 422 13.53 -9.38 -6.19
CA VAL A 422 14.62 -8.79 -6.98
C VAL A 422 15.44 -7.79 -6.17
N ILE A 423 14.78 -6.94 -5.39
CA ILE A 423 15.47 -5.98 -4.52
C ILE A 423 16.25 -6.72 -3.43
N ILE A 424 15.66 -7.71 -2.76
CA ILE A 424 16.35 -8.51 -1.73
C ILE A 424 17.59 -9.18 -2.32
N LEU A 425 17.43 -9.94 -3.39
CA LEU A 425 18.56 -10.67 -4.00
C LEU A 425 19.63 -9.70 -4.51
N SER A 426 19.25 -8.56 -5.09
CA SER A 426 20.21 -7.54 -5.53
C SER A 426 21.01 -6.97 -4.36
N LEU A 427 20.42 -6.81 -3.18
CA LEU A 427 21.09 -6.22 -2.02
C LEU A 427 21.96 -7.21 -1.23
N PHE A 428 21.61 -8.49 -1.21
CA PHE A 428 22.23 -9.45 -0.31
C PHE A 428 23.06 -10.54 -1.00
N TRP A 429 22.87 -10.75 -2.32
CA TRP A 429 23.56 -11.82 -3.02
C TRP A 429 24.35 -11.34 -4.23
N LYS A 430 25.69 -11.43 -4.16
CA LYS A 430 26.61 -11.03 -5.23
C LYS A 430 26.50 -11.90 -6.50
N GLY A 431 26.01 -13.12 -6.37
CA GLY A 431 25.81 -14.05 -7.50
C GLY A 431 24.51 -13.79 -8.29
N TYR A 432 23.73 -12.79 -7.93
CA TYR A 432 22.48 -12.49 -8.61
C TYR A 432 22.74 -11.85 -9.96
N SER A 433 22.18 -12.45 -11.03
CA SER A 433 22.42 -12.04 -12.41
C SER A 433 21.23 -11.27 -12.99
N GLU A 434 21.48 -10.51 -14.06
CA GLU A 434 20.40 -9.83 -14.82
C GLU A 434 19.35 -10.81 -15.32
N LYS A 435 19.77 -11.99 -15.85
CA LYS A 435 18.84 -13.03 -16.30
C LYS A 435 17.98 -13.57 -15.15
N GLY A 436 18.59 -13.75 -13.98
CA GLY A 436 17.87 -14.13 -12.76
C GLY A 436 16.86 -13.08 -12.34
N ALA A 437 17.20 -11.79 -12.43
CA ALA A 437 16.30 -10.69 -12.10
C ALA A 437 15.09 -10.65 -13.07
N ILE A 438 15.34 -10.79 -14.37
CA ILE A 438 14.28 -10.86 -15.38
C ILE A 438 13.34 -12.04 -15.11
N ALA A 439 13.92 -13.23 -14.89
CA ALA A 439 13.13 -14.43 -14.61
C ALA A 439 12.32 -14.31 -13.33
N SER A 440 12.91 -13.74 -12.25
CA SER A 440 12.23 -13.47 -10.99
C SER A 440 11.03 -12.54 -11.18
N MET A 441 11.19 -11.42 -11.91
CA MET A 441 10.12 -10.46 -12.16
C MET A 441 8.98 -11.08 -12.98
N ILE A 442 9.29 -11.79 -14.05
CA ILE A 442 8.29 -12.47 -14.89
C ILE A 442 7.54 -13.51 -14.06
N THR A 443 8.25 -14.30 -13.27
CA THR A 443 7.65 -15.30 -12.39
C THR A 443 6.74 -14.66 -11.36
N GLY A 444 7.18 -13.60 -10.68
CA GLY A 444 6.37 -12.85 -9.72
C GLY A 444 5.08 -12.31 -10.33
N PHE A 445 5.19 -11.72 -11.54
CA PHE A 445 4.04 -11.20 -12.27
C PHE A 445 3.03 -12.29 -12.64
N ILE A 446 3.50 -13.38 -13.27
CA ILE A 446 2.63 -14.44 -13.75
C ILE A 446 2.04 -15.26 -12.61
N SER A 447 2.82 -15.55 -11.57
CA SER A 447 2.38 -16.40 -10.47
C SER A 447 1.26 -15.77 -9.63
N VAL A 448 1.25 -14.44 -9.46
CA VAL A 448 0.14 -13.76 -8.77
C VAL A 448 -1.19 -14.03 -9.49
N ILE A 449 -1.21 -13.91 -10.81
CA ILE A 449 -2.38 -14.19 -11.63
C ILE A 449 -2.72 -15.70 -11.59
N PHE A 450 -1.71 -16.56 -11.71
CA PHE A 450 -1.88 -18.01 -11.70
C PHE A 450 -2.47 -18.51 -10.37
N PHE A 451 -1.92 -18.09 -9.24
CA PHE A 451 -2.45 -18.48 -7.93
C PHE A 451 -3.88 -17.96 -7.73
N LYS A 452 -4.18 -16.71 -8.16
CA LYS A 452 -5.53 -16.14 -8.01
C LYS A 452 -6.58 -16.81 -8.88
N ILE A 453 -6.26 -17.10 -10.14
CA ILE A 453 -7.26 -17.57 -11.12
C ILE A 453 -7.29 -19.10 -11.19
N VAL A 454 -6.14 -19.77 -11.06
CA VAL A 454 -6.08 -21.22 -11.26
C VAL A 454 -6.07 -21.95 -9.92
N VAL A 455 -5.06 -21.68 -9.06
CA VAL A 455 -4.87 -22.51 -7.86
C VAL A 455 -5.99 -22.31 -6.84
N SER A 456 -6.45 -21.08 -6.62
CA SER A 456 -7.57 -20.82 -5.67
C SER A 456 -8.89 -21.45 -6.08
N ASN A 457 -9.06 -21.85 -7.36
CA ASN A 457 -10.26 -22.52 -7.86
C ASN A 457 -10.10 -24.04 -7.98
N MET A 458 -8.96 -24.63 -7.57
CA MET A 458 -8.75 -26.07 -7.60
C MET A 458 -9.48 -26.75 -6.45
N GLU A 459 -10.14 -27.88 -6.73
CA GLU A 459 -10.78 -28.68 -5.69
C GLU A 459 -9.78 -29.15 -4.62
N GLY A 460 -10.19 -29.10 -3.37
CA GLY A 460 -9.41 -29.50 -2.21
C GLY A 460 -8.32 -28.51 -1.83
N ILE A 461 -7.26 -28.34 -2.65
CA ILE A 461 -6.14 -27.47 -2.32
C ILE A 461 -6.47 -25.97 -2.44
N GLY A 462 -7.44 -25.62 -3.26
CA GLY A 462 -7.80 -24.22 -3.51
C GLY A 462 -8.22 -23.47 -2.24
N ALA A 463 -8.94 -24.11 -1.34
CA ALA A 463 -9.37 -23.52 -0.08
C ALA A 463 -8.17 -23.02 0.76
N TYR A 464 -7.09 -23.80 0.85
CA TYR A 464 -5.87 -23.40 1.55
C TYR A 464 -5.19 -22.20 0.90
N PHE A 465 -5.17 -22.14 -0.44
CA PHE A 465 -4.57 -21.03 -1.17
C PHE A 465 -5.43 -19.75 -1.19
N ILE A 466 -6.74 -19.87 -0.94
CA ILE A 466 -7.59 -18.70 -0.67
C ILE A 466 -7.14 -18.03 0.63
N GLU A 467 -6.92 -18.82 1.69
CA GLU A 467 -6.47 -18.31 2.99
C GLU A 467 -5.03 -17.81 2.97
N LEU A 468 -4.12 -18.49 2.26
CA LEU A 468 -2.72 -18.07 2.13
C LEU A 468 -2.56 -16.76 1.33
N ASP A 469 -3.53 -16.46 0.47
CA ASP A 469 -3.47 -15.44 -0.56
C ASP A 469 -2.31 -15.67 -1.56
N VAL A 470 -2.23 -14.78 -2.55
CA VAL A 470 -1.29 -14.93 -3.67
C VAL A 470 0.12 -14.43 -3.37
N LEU A 471 0.29 -13.58 -2.35
CA LEU A 471 1.59 -12.93 -2.10
C LEU A 471 2.67 -13.93 -1.69
N ALA A 472 2.41 -14.72 -0.66
CA ALA A 472 3.41 -15.65 -0.12
C ALA A 472 3.93 -16.65 -1.15
N PRO A 473 3.08 -17.42 -1.86
CA PRO A 473 3.56 -18.40 -2.82
C PRO A 473 4.23 -17.75 -4.03
N SER A 474 3.71 -16.62 -4.53
CA SER A 474 4.30 -15.90 -5.67
C SER A 474 5.66 -15.30 -5.34
N PHE A 475 5.79 -14.71 -4.16
CA PHE A 475 7.06 -14.16 -3.67
C PHE A 475 8.13 -15.25 -3.55
N LEU A 476 7.80 -16.38 -2.93
CA LEU A 476 8.73 -17.50 -2.78
C LEU A 476 9.13 -18.09 -4.12
N LEU A 477 8.18 -18.28 -5.03
CA LEU A 477 8.45 -18.79 -6.36
C LEU A 477 9.38 -17.86 -7.16
N ALA A 478 9.13 -16.54 -7.10
CA ALA A 478 9.99 -15.54 -7.73
C ALA A 478 11.41 -15.54 -7.14
N MET A 479 11.55 -15.69 -5.81
CA MET A 479 12.85 -15.84 -5.14
C MET A 479 13.61 -17.07 -5.63
N ILE A 480 12.95 -18.23 -5.65
CA ILE A 480 13.54 -19.52 -6.04
C ILE A 480 13.97 -19.47 -7.51
N VAL A 481 13.10 -19.01 -8.41
CA VAL A 481 13.41 -18.92 -9.84
C VAL A 481 14.56 -17.95 -10.10
N GLY A 482 14.53 -16.76 -9.44
CA GLY A 482 15.62 -15.80 -9.52
C GLY A 482 16.97 -16.39 -9.08
N TYR A 483 16.96 -17.16 -7.98
CA TYR A 483 18.15 -17.86 -7.50
C TYR A 483 18.64 -18.93 -8.48
N ILE A 484 17.76 -19.83 -8.92
CA ILE A 484 18.13 -20.94 -9.83
C ILE A 484 18.67 -20.41 -11.15
N VAL A 485 17.96 -19.45 -11.79
CA VAL A 485 18.40 -18.89 -13.08
C VAL A 485 19.73 -18.17 -12.95
N SER A 486 20.00 -17.49 -11.82
CA SER A 486 21.30 -16.86 -11.59
C SER A 486 22.44 -17.87 -11.38
N LYS A 487 22.15 -19.05 -10.83
CA LYS A 487 23.13 -20.15 -10.74
C LYS A 487 23.46 -20.75 -12.10
N ILE A 488 22.46 -20.89 -12.98
CA ILE A 488 22.63 -21.42 -14.34
C ILE A 488 23.34 -20.39 -15.24
N ALA A 489 22.97 -19.10 -15.09
CA ALA A 489 23.52 -18.00 -15.87
C ALA A 489 24.10 -16.93 -14.93
N PRO A 490 25.29 -17.14 -14.36
CA PRO A 490 25.90 -16.24 -13.40
C PRO A 490 26.25 -14.87 -14.02
N PRO A 491 26.43 -13.82 -13.20
CA PRO A 491 26.80 -12.51 -13.69
C PRO A 491 28.18 -12.54 -14.37
N LYS A 492 28.33 -11.84 -15.49
CA LYS A 492 29.55 -11.81 -16.30
C LYS A 492 30.77 -11.21 -15.56
N HIS A 493 30.54 -10.39 -14.52
CA HIS A 493 31.56 -9.76 -13.71
C HIS A 493 31.23 -9.95 -12.23
N ILE A 494 31.81 -10.95 -11.60
CA ILE A 494 31.90 -10.99 -10.15
C ILE A 494 33.06 -10.07 -9.78
N GLU A 495 32.77 -8.84 -9.37
CA GLU A 495 33.81 -7.99 -8.76
C GLU A 495 34.39 -8.74 -7.55
N LYS A 496 35.64 -9.15 -7.63
CA LYS A 496 36.39 -9.57 -6.45
C LYS A 496 36.39 -8.38 -5.51
N SER A 497 35.63 -8.45 -4.44
CA SER A 497 35.64 -7.42 -3.41
C SER A 497 37.01 -7.44 -2.73
N THR A 498 37.78 -6.41 -2.93
CA THR A 498 38.77 -5.96 -1.95
C THR A 498 38.05 -5.37 -0.73
#